data_928bbbccbb9a93a367d89cfd683d9196
#
_entry.id   928bbbccbb9a93a367d89cfd683d9196
#
_cell.length_a   1.000
_cell.length_b   1.000
_cell.length_c   1.000
_cell.angle_alpha   90.00
_cell.angle_beta   90.00
_cell.angle_gamma   90.00
#
_symmetry.space_group_name_H-M   'P 1'
#
loop_
_entity.id
_entity.type
_entity.pdbx_description
1 polymer ?
#
loop_
_entity_poly.entity_id
_entity_poly.type
_entity_poly.pdbx_seq_one_letter_code
_entity_poly.pdbx_strand_id
1 'polypeptide(L)'
;MRVALINSFFPPWRGGAETYAFNLARALAERGHEVTVQCGSDPLPAGRCYEYGFQIVRHRILTRVYGTPVMPGLVKELARVKSDILHGNFPSPYIAFMVAATSRKRKIPAVLTWHNDLPPVTSGARFLIEMHDRAVLPRYITTYRRVISTSGYYAERSRILSSLGNLVRVVPNGVNCDRFNPLNDGSKVREKLLLRSRFTIIFVAALTKWHRYKGLDVLLHAVRNLPEELNCVLMIVGEGELKSHYDELSHYLGIDRRVIFVGDVGDAELPQYYSASNLSILPSKDSSEGFGLTLLEANATGIPVIASRVGGIPSVVKDGYNGILVPPNDPQALSKAILTVIRDPKKAREMGRNGRKFAETRDWKKTAAETEAVYEEVFA
;
A
#
# COMPACT_ATOMS: atom_id res chain seq x y z
N MET A 1 22.65 -8.80 11.27
CA MET A 1 22.82 -7.33 11.38
C MET A 1 21.79 -6.75 12.34
N ARG A 2 22.12 -5.65 12.99
CA ARG A 2 21.16 -4.85 13.77
C ARG A 2 20.53 -3.80 12.85
N VAL A 3 19.23 -3.91 12.60
CA VAL A 3 18.49 -3.05 11.68
C VAL A 3 17.57 -2.12 12.48
N ALA A 4 17.74 -0.81 12.34
CA ALA A 4 16.74 0.15 12.81
C ALA A 4 15.84 0.53 11.64
N LEU A 5 14.56 0.10 11.69
CA LEU A 5 13.53 0.43 10.73
C LEU A 5 12.68 1.58 11.26
N ILE A 6 12.64 2.71 10.53
CA ILE A 6 11.97 3.92 10.98
C ILE A 6 10.76 4.19 10.07
N ASN A 7 9.56 4.24 10.69
CA ASN A 7 8.30 4.48 9.99
C ASN A 7 7.45 5.52 10.72
N SER A 8 6.52 6.16 10.02
CA SER A 8 5.62 7.15 10.63
C SER A 8 4.68 6.52 11.65
N PHE A 9 4.03 5.44 11.25
CA PHE A 9 3.12 4.65 12.07
C PHE A 9 3.44 3.16 11.96
N PHE A 10 2.80 2.36 12.80
CA PHE A 10 2.99 0.91 12.82
C PHE A 10 1.71 0.24 13.33
N PRO A 11 1.43 -1.04 13.02
CA PRO A 11 0.23 -1.69 13.52
C PRO A 11 -0.04 -1.45 15.00
N PRO A 12 -1.32 -1.25 15.37
CA PRO A 12 -2.54 -1.53 14.60
C PRO A 12 -2.96 -0.43 13.58
N TRP A 13 -2.16 0.62 13.38
CA TRP A 13 -2.42 1.57 12.29
C TRP A 13 -2.32 0.88 10.94
N ARG A 14 -3.29 1.13 10.03
CA ARG A 14 -3.40 0.44 8.76
C ARG A 14 -3.10 1.35 7.59
N GLY A 15 -2.19 0.90 6.74
CA GLY A 15 -1.81 1.54 5.49
C GLY A 15 -0.77 0.70 4.76
N GLY A 16 -0.49 1.03 3.50
CA GLY A 16 0.45 0.27 2.68
C GLY A 16 1.89 0.30 3.23
N ALA A 17 2.34 1.46 3.71
CA ALA A 17 3.67 1.62 4.30
C ALA A 17 3.81 0.89 5.65
N GLU A 18 2.74 0.86 6.45
CA GLU A 18 2.69 0.14 7.72
C GLU A 18 2.69 -1.37 7.51
N THR A 19 1.89 -1.85 6.56
CA THR A 19 1.89 -3.26 6.13
C THR A 19 3.26 -3.69 5.62
N TYR A 20 3.91 -2.85 4.81
CA TYR A 20 5.28 -3.08 4.36
C TYR A 20 6.26 -3.17 5.54
N ALA A 21 6.28 -2.16 6.41
CA ALA A 21 7.21 -2.08 7.53
C ALA A 21 7.05 -3.27 8.49
N PHE A 22 5.81 -3.68 8.76
CA PHE A 22 5.53 -4.83 9.62
C PHE A 22 6.04 -6.14 9.02
N ASN A 23 5.67 -6.42 7.76
CA ASN A 23 6.04 -7.68 7.13
C ASN A 23 7.55 -7.76 6.84
N LEU A 24 8.17 -6.64 6.46
CA LEU A 24 9.62 -6.57 6.30
C LEU A 24 10.35 -6.81 7.63
N ALA A 25 9.94 -6.12 8.71
CA ALA A 25 10.53 -6.30 10.03
C ALA A 25 10.46 -7.75 10.50
N ARG A 26 9.28 -8.38 10.34
CA ARG A 26 9.05 -9.78 10.69
C ARG A 26 9.93 -10.72 9.86
N ALA A 27 9.94 -10.54 8.53
CA ALA A 27 10.71 -11.41 7.65
C ALA A 27 12.23 -11.25 7.85
N LEU A 28 12.73 -10.05 8.16
CA LEU A 28 14.13 -9.83 8.53
C LEU A 28 14.48 -10.48 9.89
N ALA A 29 13.58 -10.41 10.89
CA ALA A 29 13.77 -11.07 12.18
C ALA A 29 13.80 -12.60 12.01
N GLU A 30 12.90 -13.17 11.19
CA GLU A 30 12.89 -14.60 10.84
C GLU A 30 14.19 -15.06 10.14
N ARG A 31 14.91 -14.13 9.48
CA ARG A 31 16.24 -14.36 8.86
C ARG A 31 17.42 -14.15 9.83
N GLY A 32 17.14 -13.90 11.11
CA GLY A 32 18.16 -13.77 12.15
C GLY A 32 18.73 -12.36 12.31
N HIS A 33 18.10 -11.32 11.76
CA HIS A 33 18.47 -9.94 12.05
C HIS A 33 17.89 -9.48 13.39
N GLU A 34 18.62 -8.66 14.13
CA GLU A 34 18.11 -7.94 15.29
C GLU A 34 17.39 -6.66 14.80
N VAL A 35 16.07 -6.71 14.76
CA VAL A 35 15.27 -5.62 14.20
C VAL A 35 14.69 -4.76 15.32
N THR A 36 14.82 -3.44 15.21
CA THR A 36 14.13 -2.47 16.05
C THR A 36 13.31 -1.52 15.18
N VAL A 37 12.00 -1.52 15.37
CA VAL A 37 11.08 -0.59 14.68
C VAL A 37 10.89 0.67 15.53
N GLN A 38 11.08 1.84 14.92
CA GLN A 38 10.84 3.14 15.53
C GLN A 38 9.63 3.79 14.86
N CYS A 39 8.58 4.13 15.61
CA CYS A 39 7.34 4.67 15.05
C CYS A 39 6.60 5.63 16.00
N GLY A 40 5.54 6.27 15.52
CA GLY A 40 4.65 7.10 16.34
C GLY A 40 3.74 6.28 17.24
N SER A 41 3.34 6.89 18.36
CA SER A 41 2.47 6.31 19.40
C SER A 41 0.99 6.52 19.09
N ASP A 42 0.50 6.02 17.96
CA ASP A 42 -0.92 6.13 17.62
C ASP A 42 -1.35 4.87 16.86
N PRO A 43 -2.44 4.22 17.25
CA PRO A 43 -3.34 4.54 18.38
C PRO A 43 -2.83 4.05 19.74
N LEU A 44 -1.71 3.32 19.78
CA LEU A 44 -1.14 2.80 21.04
C LEU A 44 -0.27 3.82 21.75
N PRO A 45 -0.14 3.76 23.09
CA PRO A 45 0.68 4.69 23.85
C PRO A 45 2.17 4.59 23.52
N ALA A 46 2.91 5.66 23.82
CA ALA A 46 4.37 5.65 23.73
C ALA A 46 4.97 4.63 24.71
N GLY A 47 6.00 3.91 24.26
CA GLY A 47 6.62 2.85 25.04
C GLY A 47 7.47 1.92 24.19
N ARG A 48 7.96 0.87 24.82
CA ARG A 48 8.74 -0.20 24.20
C ARG A 48 8.07 -1.54 24.47
N CYS A 49 7.98 -2.37 23.45
CA CYS A 49 7.57 -3.77 23.57
C CYS A 49 8.43 -4.65 22.67
N TYR A 50 8.44 -5.95 22.95
CA TYR A 50 9.06 -6.96 22.12
C TYR A 50 7.93 -7.90 21.65
N GLU A 51 7.62 -7.86 20.37
CA GLU A 51 6.54 -8.65 19.76
C GLU A 51 6.97 -9.11 18.37
N TYR A 52 6.41 -10.20 17.90
CA TYR A 52 6.66 -10.76 16.55
C TYR A 52 8.13 -11.07 16.24
N GLY A 53 8.98 -11.23 17.27
CA GLY A 53 10.41 -11.50 17.10
C GLY A 53 11.31 -10.25 16.96
N PHE A 54 10.78 -9.05 17.19
CA PHE A 54 11.54 -7.80 17.14
C PHE A 54 11.07 -6.76 18.16
N GLN A 55 11.91 -5.76 18.40
CA GLN A 55 11.59 -4.65 19.30
C GLN A 55 10.79 -3.56 18.57
N ILE A 56 9.77 -3.01 19.23
CA ILE A 56 8.98 -1.87 18.76
C ILE A 56 9.13 -0.74 19.78
N VAL A 57 9.51 0.43 19.31
CA VAL A 57 9.65 1.67 20.12
C VAL A 57 8.68 2.71 19.57
N ARG A 58 7.62 3.00 20.35
CA ARG A 58 6.61 4.00 19.99
C ARG A 58 6.92 5.33 20.67
N HIS A 59 7.09 6.38 19.86
CA HIS A 59 7.40 7.73 20.31
C HIS A 59 6.16 8.58 20.40
N ARG A 60 6.05 9.37 21.48
CA ARG A 60 4.98 10.37 21.62
C ARG A 60 4.98 11.32 20.42
N ILE A 61 3.82 11.47 19.81
CA ILE A 61 3.58 12.41 18.72
C ILE A 61 3.28 13.78 19.37
N LEU A 62 4.07 14.79 19.02
CA LEU A 62 3.85 16.17 19.46
C LEU A 62 2.78 16.84 18.59
N THR A 63 2.88 16.70 17.29
CA THR A 63 1.97 17.26 16.28
C THR A 63 2.06 16.46 14.99
N ARG A 64 1.14 16.74 14.06
CA ARG A 64 1.18 16.19 12.69
C ARG A 64 1.25 17.33 11.68
N VAL A 65 2.19 17.24 10.75
CA VAL A 65 2.35 18.17 9.64
C VAL A 65 2.03 17.43 8.35
N TYR A 66 0.94 17.78 7.70
CA TYR A 66 0.43 17.07 6.51
C TYR A 66 0.35 15.53 6.72
N GLY A 67 -0.20 15.11 7.87
CA GLY A 67 -0.33 13.69 8.21
C GLY A 67 0.95 13.03 8.76
N THR A 68 2.12 13.65 8.57
CA THR A 68 3.40 13.16 9.08
C THR A 68 3.56 13.45 10.57
N PRO A 69 3.79 12.46 11.45
CA PRO A 69 3.98 12.68 12.87
C PRO A 69 5.35 13.29 13.17
N VAL A 70 5.38 14.32 14.00
CA VAL A 70 6.60 14.90 14.57
C VAL A 70 6.84 14.30 15.94
N MET A 71 7.96 13.62 16.10
CA MET A 71 8.29 12.77 17.25
C MET A 71 9.63 13.21 17.89
N PRO A 72 9.65 14.15 18.87
CA PRO A 72 10.90 14.59 19.48
C PRO A 72 11.69 13.46 20.17
N GLY A 73 10.99 12.43 20.68
CA GLY A 73 11.61 11.24 21.27
C GLY A 73 12.43 10.42 20.27
N LEU A 74 12.03 10.38 19.01
CA LEU A 74 12.77 9.73 17.94
C LEU A 74 14.19 10.33 17.78
N VAL A 75 14.33 11.64 17.85
CA VAL A 75 15.64 12.33 17.75
C VAL A 75 16.60 11.86 18.84
N LYS A 76 16.09 11.76 20.08
CA LYS A 76 16.90 11.30 21.23
C LYS A 76 17.29 9.83 21.09
N GLU A 77 16.36 9.01 20.59
CA GLU A 77 16.59 7.57 20.39
C GLU A 77 17.62 7.34 19.28
N LEU A 78 17.45 7.97 18.13
CA LEU A 78 18.39 7.88 17.01
C LEU A 78 19.78 8.38 17.36
N ALA A 79 19.92 9.36 18.26
CA ALA A 79 21.21 9.81 18.75
C ALA A 79 21.99 8.72 19.52
N ARG A 80 21.31 7.71 20.05
CA ARG A 80 21.87 6.62 20.88
C ARG A 80 21.73 5.25 20.23
N VAL A 81 21.09 5.17 19.07
CA VAL A 81 20.79 3.90 18.41
C VAL A 81 22.07 3.07 18.17
N LYS A 82 22.00 1.80 18.53
CA LYS A 82 23.05 0.81 18.26
C LYS A 82 22.58 -0.09 17.12
N SER A 83 22.71 0.39 15.90
CA SER A 83 22.35 -0.36 14.68
C SER A 83 23.47 -0.32 13.68
N ASP A 84 23.54 -1.36 12.86
CA ASP A 84 24.50 -1.47 11.78
C ASP A 84 23.99 -0.71 10.55
N ILE A 85 22.64 -0.62 10.38
CA ILE A 85 21.99 0.09 9.29
C ILE A 85 20.73 0.83 9.77
N LEU A 86 20.46 1.98 9.16
CA LEU A 86 19.24 2.75 9.34
C LEU A 86 18.37 2.61 8.09
N HIS A 87 17.12 2.19 8.24
CA HIS A 87 16.18 2.06 7.13
C HIS A 87 14.96 2.96 7.35
N GLY A 88 14.89 4.06 6.60
CA GLY A 88 13.75 4.98 6.61
C GLY A 88 12.69 4.62 5.59
N ASN A 89 11.46 5.10 5.80
CA ASN A 89 10.35 4.96 4.87
C ASN A 89 9.82 6.34 4.43
N PHE A 90 9.66 6.52 3.11
CA PHE A 90 9.04 7.67 2.49
C PHE A 90 7.65 7.23 1.93
N PRO A 91 6.57 8.04 2.06
CA PRO A 91 6.54 9.49 1.96
C PRO A 91 6.45 10.23 3.32
N SER A 92 7.46 10.18 4.12
CA SER A 92 7.56 11.02 5.30
C SER A 92 8.84 11.84 5.25
N PRO A 93 8.80 13.12 4.83
CA PRO A 93 9.98 13.99 4.77
C PRO A 93 10.69 14.10 6.12
N TYR A 94 9.92 14.16 7.21
CA TYR A 94 10.47 14.20 8.57
C TYR A 94 11.32 12.95 8.88
N ILE A 95 10.78 11.75 8.61
CA ILE A 95 11.51 10.49 8.82
C ILE A 95 12.76 10.45 7.94
N ALA A 96 12.61 10.73 6.64
CA ALA A 96 13.73 10.70 5.70
C ALA A 96 14.83 11.68 6.12
N PHE A 97 14.49 12.90 6.52
CA PHE A 97 15.45 13.88 7.01
C PHE A 97 16.16 13.41 8.29
N MET A 98 15.40 12.90 9.28
CA MET A 98 15.96 12.45 10.57
C MET A 98 16.91 11.26 10.41
N VAL A 99 16.56 10.29 9.56
CA VAL A 99 17.42 9.15 9.24
C VAL A 99 18.71 9.63 8.55
N ALA A 100 18.62 10.52 7.56
CA ALA A 100 19.80 11.07 6.88
C ALA A 100 20.69 11.87 7.82
N ALA A 101 20.12 12.72 8.68
CA ALA A 101 20.88 13.48 9.67
C ALA A 101 21.60 12.57 10.69
N THR A 102 20.92 11.51 11.12
CA THR A 102 21.51 10.50 12.02
C THR A 102 22.63 9.73 11.33
N SER A 103 22.41 9.25 10.11
CA SER A 103 23.41 8.55 9.29
C SER A 103 24.68 9.37 9.17
N ARG A 104 24.55 10.65 8.80
CA ARG A 104 25.70 11.57 8.66
C ARG A 104 26.43 11.79 9.98
N LYS A 105 25.70 12.03 11.07
CA LYS A 105 26.27 12.31 12.39
C LYS A 105 26.92 11.08 13.03
N ARG A 106 26.28 9.92 12.91
CA ARG A 106 26.69 8.66 13.56
C ARG A 106 27.57 7.80 12.66
N LYS A 107 27.71 8.17 11.37
CA LYS A 107 28.40 7.38 10.34
C LYS A 107 27.84 5.95 10.20
N ILE A 108 26.52 5.81 10.42
CA ILE A 108 25.78 4.57 10.21
C ILE A 108 25.19 4.63 8.79
N PRO A 109 25.42 3.64 7.93
CA PRO A 109 24.85 3.63 6.58
C PRO A 109 23.30 3.64 6.63
N ALA A 110 22.71 4.30 5.63
CA ALA A 110 21.25 4.42 5.55
C ALA A 110 20.70 4.00 4.20
N VAL A 111 19.52 3.37 4.24
CA VAL A 111 18.67 3.01 3.10
C VAL A 111 17.31 3.68 3.27
N LEU A 112 16.69 4.07 2.17
CA LEU A 112 15.35 4.67 2.16
C LEU A 112 14.43 3.85 1.25
N THR A 113 13.32 3.31 1.77
CA THR A 113 12.26 2.80 0.90
C THR A 113 11.32 3.93 0.50
N TRP A 114 11.14 4.08 -0.80
CA TRP A 114 10.28 5.06 -1.45
C TRP A 114 8.99 4.39 -1.92
N HIS A 115 7.90 4.61 -1.19
CA HIS A 115 6.61 4.00 -1.52
C HIS A 115 5.89 4.78 -2.63
N ASN A 116 5.86 6.10 -2.53
CA ASN A 116 5.26 7.01 -3.50
C ASN A 116 5.78 8.45 -3.28
N ASP A 117 5.57 9.30 -4.28
CA ASP A 117 5.82 10.74 -4.16
C ASP A 117 4.79 11.37 -3.21
N LEU A 118 5.09 12.56 -2.68
CA LEU A 118 4.17 13.29 -1.82
C LEU A 118 2.92 13.70 -2.61
N PRO A 119 1.71 13.28 -2.20
CA PRO A 119 0.48 13.65 -2.91
C PRO A 119 0.12 15.11 -2.65
N PRO A 120 -0.19 15.92 -3.70
CA PRO A 120 -0.64 17.28 -3.55
C PRO A 120 -2.12 17.32 -3.14
N VAL A 121 -2.39 17.35 -1.83
CA VAL A 121 -3.76 17.33 -1.28
C VAL A 121 -4.49 18.66 -1.44
N THR A 122 -3.73 19.77 -1.46
CA THR A 122 -4.24 21.14 -1.66
C THR A 122 -3.26 21.96 -2.52
N SER A 123 -3.72 23.07 -3.09
CA SER A 123 -2.85 23.97 -3.86
C SER A 123 -1.67 24.52 -3.05
N GLY A 124 -1.88 24.84 -1.78
CA GLY A 124 -0.80 25.27 -0.87
C GLY A 124 0.19 24.13 -0.56
N ALA A 125 -0.30 22.89 -0.38
CA ALA A 125 0.54 21.73 -0.21
C ALA A 125 1.42 21.48 -1.43
N ARG A 126 0.90 21.67 -2.64
CA ARG A 126 1.66 21.53 -3.89
C ARG A 126 2.90 22.42 -3.91
N PHE A 127 2.75 23.70 -3.56
CA PHE A 127 3.88 24.62 -3.49
C PHE A 127 4.94 24.17 -2.47
N LEU A 128 4.52 23.77 -1.28
CA LEU A 128 5.44 23.29 -0.24
C LEU A 128 6.15 22.00 -0.65
N ILE A 129 5.46 21.07 -1.33
CA ILE A 129 6.04 19.84 -1.86
C ILE A 129 7.08 20.18 -2.94
N GLU A 130 6.76 21.07 -3.86
CA GLU A 130 7.70 21.50 -4.91
C GLU A 130 8.96 22.17 -4.31
N MET A 131 8.77 23.01 -3.30
CA MET A 131 9.89 23.63 -2.58
C MET A 131 10.74 22.59 -1.84
N HIS A 132 10.09 21.63 -1.15
CA HIS A 132 10.78 20.52 -0.50
C HIS A 132 11.60 19.70 -1.53
N ASP A 133 10.98 19.30 -2.64
CA ASP A 133 11.60 18.43 -3.64
C ASP A 133 12.75 19.12 -4.39
N ARG A 134 12.66 20.45 -4.60
CA ARG A 134 13.72 21.20 -5.28
C ARG A 134 14.84 21.67 -4.37
N ALA A 135 14.53 22.04 -3.13
CA ALA A 135 15.46 22.71 -2.26
C ALA A 135 15.93 21.86 -1.06
N VAL A 136 15.04 21.04 -0.47
CA VAL A 136 15.33 20.31 0.76
C VAL A 136 15.76 18.87 0.49
N LEU A 137 15.00 18.15 -0.33
CA LEU A 137 15.26 16.76 -0.67
C LEU A 137 16.69 16.52 -1.21
N PRO A 138 17.22 17.30 -2.17
CA PRO A 138 18.57 17.08 -2.68
C PRO A 138 19.67 17.16 -1.61
N ARG A 139 19.44 17.93 -0.53
CA ARG A 139 20.41 18.10 0.55
C ARG A 139 20.56 16.87 1.45
N TYR A 140 19.56 16.00 1.48
CA TYR A 140 19.61 14.82 2.35
C TYR A 140 19.53 13.49 1.59
N ILE A 141 18.93 13.44 0.40
CA ILE A 141 18.78 12.17 -0.33
C ILE A 141 20.11 11.54 -0.71
N THR A 142 21.13 12.34 -1.00
CA THR A 142 22.48 11.89 -1.31
C THR A 142 23.24 11.30 -0.11
N THR A 143 22.68 11.40 1.11
CA THR A 143 23.22 10.75 2.30
C THR A 143 22.89 9.25 2.31
N TYR A 144 21.80 8.87 1.67
CA TYR A 144 21.41 7.48 1.55
C TYR A 144 22.36 6.74 0.59
N ARG A 145 22.77 5.55 0.99
CA ARG A 145 23.61 4.69 0.14
C ARG A 145 22.79 4.02 -0.95
N ARG A 146 21.51 3.73 -0.67
CA ARG A 146 20.55 3.18 -1.63
C ARG A 146 19.16 3.72 -1.32
N VAL A 147 18.36 3.84 -2.39
CA VAL A 147 16.92 4.13 -2.32
C VAL A 147 16.19 2.94 -2.94
N ILE A 148 15.35 2.28 -2.17
CA ILE A 148 14.54 1.15 -2.62
C ILE A 148 13.23 1.69 -3.20
N SER A 149 12.90 1.34 -4.43
CA SER A 149 11.57 1.50 -5.00
C SER A 149 10.81 0.18 -4.95
N THR A 150 9.56 0.20 -4.53
CA THR A 150 8.72 -1.00 -4.50
C THR A 150 8.21 -1.44 -5.89
N SER A 151 8.44 -0.62 -6.93
CA SER A 151 7.97 -0.84 -8.30
C SER A 151 8.97 -0.29 -9.32
N GLY A 152 9.39 -1.15 -10.26
CA GLY A 152 10.25 -0.70 -11.38
C GLY A 152 9.51 0.27 -12.29
N TYR A 153 8.25 -0.02 -12.62
CA TYR A 153 7.43 0.86 -13.44
C TYR A 153 7.25 2.25 -12.81
N TYR A 154 7.11 2.31 -11.47
CA TYR A 154 7.05 3.55 -10.73
C TYR A 154 8.40 4.28 -10.73
N ALA A 155 9.49 3.58 -10.48
CA ALA A 155 10.83 4.16 -10.40
C ALA A 155 11.22 4.89 -11.71
N GLU A 156 10.89 4.31 -12.86
CA GLU A 156 11.17 4.90 -14.16
C GLU A 156 10.36 6.18 -14.45
N ARG A 157 9.19 6.33 -13.83
CA ARG A 157 8.22 7.41 -14.11
C ARG A 157 8.09 8.44 -13.00
N SER A 158 8.54 8.13 -11.79
CA SER A 158 8.65 9.11 -10.70
C SER A 158 9.70 10.15 -11.07
N ARG A 159 9.31 11.41 -10.99
CA ARG A 159 10.23 12.54 -11.26
C ARG A 159 11.47 12.51 -10.36
N ILE A 160 11.31 12.07 -9.14
CA ILE A 160 12.40 12.01 -8.17
C ILE A 160 13.25 10.75 -8.41
N LEU A 161 12.65 9.57 -8.42
CA LEU A 161 13.41 8.32 -8.51
C LEU A 161 14.15 8.18 -9.84
N SER A 162 13.55 8.59 -10.97
CA SER A 162 14.20 8.55 -12.27
C SER A 162 15.48 9.41 -12.34
N SER A 163 15.55 10.48 -11.53
CA SER A 163 16.75 11.35 -11.45
C SER A 163 17.85 10.79 -10.55
N LEU A 164 17.58 9.79 -9.73
CA LEU A 164 18.55 9.22 -8.78
C LEU A 164 19.42 8.10 -9.39
N GLY A 165 19.14 7.64 -10.60
CA GLY A 165 19.95 6.69 -11.36
C GLY A 165 20.36 5.46 -10.55
N ASN A 166 21.65 5.19 -10.49
CA ASN A 166 22.23 4.02 -9.81
C ASN A 166 22.01 3.96 -8.30
N LEU A 167 21.49 5.01 -7.68
CA LEU A 167 21.12 4.99 -6.26
C LEU A 167 19.87 4.12 -6.03
N VAL A 168 19.02 3.97 -7.04
CA VAL A 168 17.77 3.23 -6.93
C VAL A 168 17.97 1.73 -7.10
N ARG A 169 17.34 0.96 -6.21
CA ARG A 169 17.15 -0.50 -6.32
C ARG A 169 15.67 -0.81 -6.32
N VAL A 170 15.26 -1.75 -7.13
CA VAL A 170 13.86 -2.20 -7.17
C VAL A 170 13.72 -3.45 -6.31
N VAL A 171 12.98 -3.33 -5.22
CA VAL A 171 12.62 -4.45 -4.34
C VAL A 171 11.10 -4.46 -4.18
N PRO A 172 10.38 -5.30 -4.91
CA PRO A 172 8.92 -5.33 -4.88
C PRO A 172 8.37 -5.77 -3.52
N ASN A 173 7.19 -5.24 -3.19
CA ASN A 173 6.45 -5.70 -2.02
C ASN A 173 6.02 -7.16 -2.17
N GLY A 174 5.90 -7.84 -1.03
CA GLY A 174 5.40 -9.19 -0.93
C GLY A 174 3.92 -9.28 -0.56
N VAL A 175 3.41 -10.50 -0.57
CA VAL A 175 2.12 -10.88 -0.01
C VAL A 175 2.27 -12.19 0.76
N ASN A 176 1.47 -12.38 1.79
CA ASN A 176 1.40 -13.66 2.49
C ASN A 176 0.38 -14.57 1.79
N CYS A 177 0.88 -15.50 0.96
CA CYS A 177 0.07 -16.43 0.18
C CYS A 177 -0.59 -17.54 1.00
N ASP A 178 -0.15 -17.78 2.23
CA ASP A 178 -0.82 -18.70 3.15
C ASP A 178 -2.07 -18.04 3.74
N ARG A 179 -1.99 -16.75 4.01
CA ARG A 179 -3.10 -15.95 4.53
C ARG A 179 -4.12 -15.60 3.44
N PHE A 180 -3.65 -15.08 2.30
CA PHE A 180 -4.47 -14.78 1.12
C PHE A 180 -4.41 -15.98 0.18
N ASN A 181 -5.43 -16.85 0.25
CA ASN A 181 -5.40 -18.14 -0.39
C ASN A 181 -6.74 -18.46 -1.08
N PRO A 182 -6.75 -19.05 -2.27
CA PRO A 182 -7.97 -19.48 -2.95
C PRO A 182 -8.84 -20.46 -2.16
N LEU A 183 -8.25 -21.16 -1.16
CA LEU A 183 -8.95 -22.10 -0.29
C LEU A 183 -9.64 -21.43 0.92
N ASN A 184 -9.47 -20.14 1.10
CA ASN A 184 -10.17 -19.42 2.17
C ASN A 184 -11.68 -19.44 1.92
N ASP A 185 -12.46 -19.68 2.97
CA ASP A 185 -13.90 -19.71 2.89
C ASP A 185 -14.52 -18.31 3.05
N GLY A 186 -15.18 -17.84 2.00
CA GLY A 186 -15.95 -16.58 1.99
C GLY A 186 -17.45 -16.76 2.28
N SER A 187 -17.94 -17.99 2.56
CA SER A 187 -19.36 -18.30 2.70
C SER A 187 -20.04 -17.49 3.83
N LYS A 188 -19.38 -17.38 4.98
CA LYS A 188 -19.88 -16.59 6.12
C LYS A 188 -20.04 -15.10 5.78
N VAL A 189 -19.11 -14.54 4.99
CA VAL A 189 -19.23 -13.15 4.52
C VAL A 189 -20.39 -13.01 3.54
N ARG A 190 -20.56 -13.97 2.62
CA ARG A 190 -21.67 -13.99 1.65
C ARG A 190 -23.02 -14.09 2.34
N GLU A 191 -23.12 -14.90 3.40
CA GLU A 191 -24.32 -15.02 4.21
C GLU A 191 -24.62 -13.74 5.00
N LYS A 192 -23.61 -13.24 5.77
CA LYS A 192 -23.71 -12.02 6.59
C LYS A 192 -24.17 -10.80 5.79
N LEU A 193 -23.65 -10.66 4.56
CA LEU A 193 -23.94 -9.52 3.68
C LEU A 193 -25.06 -9.79 2.67
N LEU A 194 -25.76 -10.92 2.79
CA LEU A 194 -26.85 -11.34 1.92
C LEU A 194 -26.47 -11.30 0.42
N LEU A 195 -25.23 -11.65 0.10
CA LEU A 195 -24.69 -11.59 -1.27
C LEU A 195 -25.33 -12.63 -2.21
N ARG A 196 -25.86 -13.73 -1.67
CA ARG A 196 -26.52 -14.81 -2.43
C ARG A 196 -25.72 -15.20 -3.67
N SER A 197 -26.33 -15.19 -4.86
CA SER A 197 -25.71 -15.45 -6.17
C SER A 197 -25.20 -14.20 -6.88
N ARG A 198 -25.14 -13.03 -6.19
CA ARG A 198 -24.69 -11.77 -6.80
C ARG A 198 -23.21 -11.84 -7.17
N PHE A 199 -22.88 -11.31 -8.34
CA PHE A 199 -21.49 -11.07 -8.71
C PHE A 199 -20.94 -9.95 -7.82
N THR A 200 -19.93 -10.27 -7.02
CA THR A 200 -19.42 -9.37 -5.97
C THR A 200 -18.09 -8.75 -6.40
N ILE A 201 -18.08 -7.44 -6.49
CA ILE A 201 -16.90 -6.62 -6.72
C ILE A 201 -16.40 -6.14 -5.35
N ILE A 202 -15.09 -6.27 -5.07
CA ILE A 202 -14.50 -5.74 -3.85
C ILE A 202 -13.58 -4.54 -4.14
N PHE A 203 -13.73 -3.51 -3.33
CA PHE A 203 -12.81 -2.38 -3.23
C PHE A 203 -12.31 -2.27 -1.79
N VAL A 204 -10.98 -2.22 -1.60
CA VAL A 204 -10.36 -2.17 -0.26
C VAL A 204 -9.50 -0.93 -0.14
N ALA A 205 -9.90 0.01 0.72
CA ALA A 205 -9.12 1.22 1.01
C ALA A 205 -9.61 1.94 2.25
N ALA A 206 -8.73 2.67 2.95
CA ALA A 206 -9.16 3.67 3.91
C ALA A 206 -9.92 4.80 3.19
N LEU A 207 -11.07 5.19 3.72
CA LEU A 207 -11.96 6.20 3.13
C LEU A 207 -11.66 7.59 3.69
N THR A 208 -10.40 8.01 3.59
CA THR A 208 -9.92 9.30 4.09
C THR A 208 -9.57 10.26 2.95
N LYS A 209 -9.50 11.56 3.24
CA LYS A 209 -9.08 12.57 2.26
C LYS A 209 -7.70 12.29 1.64
N TRP A 210 -6.82 11.60 2.37
CA TRP A 210 -5.48 11.22 1.91
C TRP A 210 -5.52 10.06 0.90
N HIS A 211 -6.62 9.28 0.88
CA HIS A 211 -6.80 8.12 0.00
C HIS A 211 -7.79 8.37 -1.15
N ARG A 212 -8.23 9.63 -1.37
CA ARG A 212 -9.11 9.98 -2.50
C ARG A 212 -8.53 9.60 -3.87
N TYR A 213 -7.21 9.52 -3.96
CA TYR A 213 -6.53 9.10 -5.19
C TYR A 213 -6.86 7.66 -5.59
N LYS A 214 -7.35 6.82 -4.66
CA LYS A 214 -7.74 5.42 -4.96
C LYS A 214 -9.00 5.30 -5.82
N GLY A 215 -9.74 6.40 -6.06
CA GLY A 215 -10.72 6.52 -7.12
C GLY A 215 -12.06 5.81 -6.85
N LEU A 216 -12.51 5.74 -5.58
CA LEU A 216 -13.81 5.15 -5.27
C LEU A 216 -14.96 5.88 -5.98
N ASP A 217 -14.88 7.20 -6.15
CA ASP A 217 -15.83 7.98 -6.95
C ASP A 217 -15.87 7.50 -8.42
N VAL A 218 -14.72 7.24 -9.04
CA VAL A 218 -14.63 6.69 -10.41
C VAL A 218 -15.31 5.32 -10.47
N LEU A 219 -15.13 4.48 -9.44
CA LEU A 219 -15.76 3.16 -9.37
C LEU A 219 -17.28 3.25 -9.20
N LEU A 220 -17.78 4.16 -8.37
CA LEU A 220 -19.23 4.38 -8.21
C LEU A 220 -19.86 4.81 -9.53
N HIS A 221 -19.26 5.74 -10.26
CA HIS A 221 -19.71 6.12 -11.60
C HIS A 221 -19.65 4.96 -12.60
N ALA A 222 -18.62 4.10 -12.53
CA ALA A 222 -18.51 2.92 -13.38
C ALA A 222 -19.63 1.91 -13.07
N VAL A 223 -19.96 1.70 -11.80
CA VAL A 223 -21.10 0.83 -11.38
C VAL A 223 -22.44 1.39 -11.86
N ARG A 224 -22.63 2.71 -11.86
CA ARG A 224 -23.82 3.37 -12.44
C ARG A 224 -23.98 3.08 -13.93
N ASN A 225 -22.87 2.97 -14.65
CA ASN A 225 -22.87 2.69 -16.10
C ASN A 225 -23.12 1.20 -16.44
N LEU A 226 -23.18 0.30 -15.44
CA LEU A 226 -23.49 -1.10 -15.68
C LEU A 226 -25.01 -1.29 -15.86
N PRO A 227 -25.44 -2.19 -16.76
CA PRO A 227 -26.86 -2.53 -16.90
C PRO A 227 -27.51 -2.86 -15.55
N GLU A 228 -28.76 -2.42 -15.36
CA GLU A 228 -29.48 -2.63 -14.10
C GLU A 228 -29.83 -4.11 -13.85
N GLU A 229 -30.00 -4.86 -14.93
CA GLU A 229 -30.31 -6.29 -14.90
C GLU A 229 -29.16 -7.15 -14.40
N LEU A 230 -27.94 -6.60 -14.40
CA LEU A 230 -26.79 -7.30 -13.85
C LEU A 230 -26.94 -7.48 -12.35
N ASN A 231 -27.05 -8.73 -11.94
CA ASN A 231 -27.08 -9.08 -10.52
C ASN A 231 -25.68 -8.95 -9.88
N CYS A 232 -25.17 -7.71 -9.79
CA CYS A 232 -23.88 -7.41 -9.20
C CYS A 232 -23.97 -6.45 -8.02
N VAL A 233 -22.95 -6.50 -7.14
CA VAL A 233 -22.82 -5.65 -5.96
C VAL A 233 -21.38 -5.21 -5.80
N LEU A 234 -21.19 -3.96 -5.42
CA LEU A 234 -19.92 -3.40 -4.98
C LEU A 234 -19.84 -3.45 -3.47
N MET A 235 -18.89 -4.22 -2.96
CA MET A 235 -18.55 -4.33 -1.55
C MET A 235 -17.32 -3.45 -1.27
N ILE A 236 -17.48 -2.46 -0.41
CA ILE A 236 -16.45 -1.49 -0.03
C ILE A 236 -15.98 -1.82 1.38
N VAL A 237 -14.72 -2.24 1.48
CA VAL A 237 -14.06 -2.55 2.75
C VAL A 237 -13.12 -1.41 3.12
N GLY A 238 -13.37 -0.82 4.28
CA GLY A 238 -12.62 0.29 4.85
C GLY A 238 -13.50 1.34 5.49
N GLU A 239 -12.89 2.18 6.31
CA GLU A 239 -13.55 3.22 7.09
C GLU A 239 -12.79 4.54 6.92
N GLY A 240 -13.43 5.66 7.27
CA GLY A 240 -12.82 6.99 7.24
C GLY A 240 -13.82 8.11 7.08
N GLU A 241 -13.36 9.35 7.23
CA GLU A 241 -14.19 10.55 7.22
C GLU A 241 -14.96 10.80 5.90
N LEU A 242 -14.58 10.15 4.81
CA LEU A 242 -15.25 10.28 3.52
C LEU A 242 -16.33 9.21 3.27
N LYS A 243 -16.59 8.30 4.21
CA LYS A 243 -17.61 7.26 4.02
C LYS A 243 -18.98 7.85 3.73
N SER A 244 -19.44 8.83 4.53
CA SER A 244 -20.73 9.49 4.32
C SER A 244 -20.80 10.17 2.95
N HIS A 245 -19.72 10.82 2.52
CA HIS A 245 -19.64 11.44 1.18
C HIS A 245 -19.83 10.41 0.05
N TYR A 246 -19.22 9.25 0.15
CA TYR A 246 -19.37 8.20 -0.87
C TYR A 246 -20.73 7.50 -0.79
N ASP A 247 -21.31 7.40 0.39
CA ASP A 247 -22.67 6.89 0.59
C ASP A 247 -23.69 7.84 -0.07
N GLU A 248 -23.62 9.15 0.22
CA GLU A 248 -24.43 10.18 -0.45
C GLU A 248 -24.26 10.14 -1.97
N LEU A 249 -23.02 9.96 -2.46
CA LEU A 249 -22.77 9.83 -3.90
C LEU A 249 -23.46 8.58 -4.48
N SER A 250 -23.48 7.45 -3.76
CA SER A 250 -24.16 6.23 -4.21
C SER A 250 -25.68 6.43 -4.33
N HIS A 251 -26.28 7.17 -3.40
CA HIS A 251 -27.69 7.57 -3.45
C HIS A 251 -27.96 8.52 -4.62
N TYR A 252 -27.12 9.57 -4.79
CA TYR A 252 -27.26 10.51 -5.91
C TYR A 252 -27.18 9.81 -7.27
N LEU A 253 -26.34 8.79 -7.39
CA LEU A 253 -26.20 7.99 -8.61
C LEU A 253 -27.31 6.94 -8.77
N GLY A 254 -28.18 6.74 -7.78
CA GLY A 254 -29.25 5.74 -7.80
C GLY A 254 -28.74 4.29 -7.76
N ILE A 255 -27.59 4.04 -7.15
CA ILE A 255 -26.96 2.71 -7.06
C ILE A 255 -26.80 2.20 -5.62
N ASP A 256 -27.41 2.87 -4.64
CA ASP A 256 -27.35 2.52 -3.21
C ASP A 256 -27.67 1.04 -2.94
N ARG A 257 -28.64 0.45 -3.65
CA ARG A 257 -28.99 -0.98 -3.55
C ARG A 257 -27.93 -1.93 -4.10
N ARG A 258 -26.96 -1.40 -4.82
CA ARG A 258 -25.83 -2.14 -5.43
C ARG A 258 -24.49 -1.88 -4.72
N VAL A 259 -24.50 -1.13 -3.63
CA VAL A 259 -23.30 -0.77 -2.86
C VAL A 259 -23.46 -1.19 -1.40
N ILE A 260 -22.44 -1.82 -0.85
CA ILE A 260 -22.38 -2.23 0.56
C ILE A 260 -21.10 -1.65 1.17
N PHE A 261 -21.27 -0.72 2.11
CA PHE A 261 -20.17 -0.23 2.94
C PHE A 261 -19.99 -1.16 4.15
N VAL A 262 -18.96 -1.98 4.13
CA VAL A 262 -18.67 -2.96 5.19
C VAL A 262 -18.13 -2.30 6.45
N GLY A 263 -17.41 -1.20 6.29
CA GLY A 263 -16.65 -0.58 7.37
C GLY A 263 -15.25 -1.19 7.51
N ASP A 264 -14.65 -0.99 8.69
CA ASP A 264 -13.33 -1.53 9.00
C ASP A 264 -13.40 -3.04 9.26
N VAL A 265 -12.49 -3.76 8.64
CA VAL A 265 -12.40 -5.23 8.74
C VAL A 265 -11.04 -5.60 9.33
N GLY A 266 -11.05 -6.48 10.34
CA GLY A 266 -9.84 -6.99 10.96
C GLY A 266 -8.90 -7.67 9.97
N ASP A 267 -7.58 -7.53 10.20
CA ASP A 267 -6.58 -8.15 9.34
C ASP A 267 -6.80 -9.66 9.17
N ALA A 268 -7.21 -10.34 10.22
CA ALA A 268 -7.50 -11.79 10.18
C ALA A 268 -8.72 -12.15 9.31
N GLU A 269 -9.67 -11.22 9.17
CA GLU A 269 -10.92 -11.46 8.44
C GLU A 269 -10.85 -11.04 6.97
N LEU A 270 -9.98 -10.07 6.62
CA LEU A 270 -9.88 -9.52 5.28
C LEU A 270 -9.75 -10.57 4.16
N PRO A 271 -8.99 -11.68 4.33
CA PRO A 271 -8.94 -12.74 3.31
C PRO A 271 -10.30 -13.35 2.96
N GLN A 272 -11.22 -13.45 3.94
CA GLN A 272 -12.56 -14.00 3.72
C GLN A 272 -13.42 -13.07 2.84
N TYR A 273 -13.21 -11.75 2.93
CA TYR A 273 -13.89 -10.77 2.07
C TYR A 273 -13.39 -10.84 0.62
N TYR A 274 -12.09 -11.05 0.40
CA TYR A 274 -11.58 -11.34 -0.94
C TYR A 274 -12.18 -12.64 -1.47
N SER A 275 -12.21 -13.72 -0.67
CA SER A 275 -12.76 -15.02 -1.06
C SER A 275 -14.28 -14.99 -1.31
N ALA A 276 -15.00 -14.07 -0.68
CA ALA A 276 -16.42 -13.82 -0.94
C ALA A 276 -16.66 -13.09 -2.27
N SER A 277 -15.61 -12.60 -2.94
CA SER A 277 -15.69 -11.71 -4.10
C SER A 277 -15.30 -12.41 -5.40
N ASN A 278 -15.79 -11.90 -6.52
CA ASN A 278 -15.51 -12.40 -7.86
C ASN A 278 -14.47 -11.56 -8.62
N LEU A 279 -14.27 -10.30 -8.19
CA LEU A 279 -13.43 -9.32 -8.86
C LEU A 279 -12.94 -8.27 -7.85
N SER A 280 -11.66 -7.94 -7.87
CA SER A 280 -11.13 -6.80 -7.12
C SER A 280 -10.81 -5.64 -8.05
N ILE A 281 -11.14 -4.41 -7.61
CA ILE A 281 -10.94 -3.21 -8.41
C ILE A 281 -10.18 -2.15 -7.62
N LEU A 282 -9.15 -1.56 -8.24
CA LEU A 282 -8.42 -0.40 -7.72
C LEU A 282 -8.23 0.65 -8.84
N PRO A 283 -9.17 1.59 -9.01
CA PRO A 283 -9.17 2.57 -10.09
C PRO A 283 -8.44 3.85 -9.69
N SER A 284 -7.21 3.72 -9.19
CA SER A 284 -6.43 4.86 -8.73
C SER A 284 -6.29 5.92 -9.81
N LYS A 285 -6.36 7.19 -9.40
CA LYS A 285 -6.46 8.35 -10.32
C LYS A 285 -5.12 8.84 -10.83
N ASP A 286 -4.06 8.63 -10.05
CA ASP A 286 -2.74 9.19 -10.31
C ASP A 286 -1.60 8.34 -9.72
N SER A 287 -0.38 8.83 -9.83
CA SER A 287 0.84 8.17 -9.38
C SER A 287 1.04 8.11 -7.86
N SER A 288 0.09 8.60 -7.06
CA SER A 288 0.13 8.41 -5.59
C SER A 288 -0.03 6.94 -5.19
N GLU A 289 -0.52 6.07 -6.11
CA GLU A 289 -0.49 4.62 -5.91
C GLU A 289 0.89 4.06 -6.22
N GLY A 290 1.70 3.82 -5.20
CA GLY A 290 3.08 3.38 -5.37
C GLY A 290 3.26 1.92 -5.79
N PHE A 291 2.28 1.03 -5.49
CA PHE A 291 2.39 -0.40 -5.79
C PHE A 291 1.05 -1.08 -6.06
N GLY A 292 0.06 -0.95 -5.15
CA GLY A 292 -1.22 -1.65 -5.23
C GLY A 292 -1.24 -2.97 -4.46
N LEU A 293 -0.89 -2.96 -3.17
CA LEU A 293 -0.88 -4.16 -2.31
C LEU A 293 -2.22 -4.91 -2.33
N THR A 294 -3.35 -4.19 -2.35
CA THR A 294 -4.69 -4.79 -2.37
C THR A 294 -4.94 -5.60 -3.65
N LEU A 295 -4.32 -5.24 -4.77
CA LEU A 295 -4.37 -6.02 -6.01
C LEU A 295 -3.52 -7.29 -5.90
N LEU A 296 -2.37 -7.22 -5.22
CA LEU A 296 -1.54 -8.39 -4.98
C LEU A 296 -2.20 -9.37 -4.00
N GLU A 297 -2.92 -8.87 -2.99
CA GLU A 297 -3.74 -9.67 -2.07
C GLU A 297 -4.89 -10.37 -2.81
N ALA A 298 -5.59 -9.66 -3.71
CA ALA A 298 -6.61 -10.22 -4.58
C ALA A 298 -6.04 -11.32 -5.50
N ASN A 299 -4.90 -11.05 -6.14
CA ASN A 299 -4.17 -12.04 -6.94
C ASN A 299 -3.81 -13.28 -6.12
N ALA A 300 -3.32 -13.11 -4.89
CA ALA A 300 -2.99 -14.21 -3.99
C ALA A 300 -4.21 -15.05 -3.62
N THR A 301 -5.40 -14.44 -3.52
CA THR A 301 -6.67 -15.13 -3.30
C THR A 301 -7.21 -15.78 -4.58
N GLY A 302 -6.59 -15.55 -5.72
CA GLY A 302 -6.96 -16.19 -7.00
C GLY A 302 -8.14 -15.53 -7.71
N ILE A 303 -8.51 -14.29 -7.35
CA ILE A 303 -9.53 -13.53 -8.06
C ILE A 303 -8.91 -12.56 -9.07
N PRO A 304 -9.56 -12.33 -10.22
CA PRO A 304 -9.09 -11.37 -11.22
C PRO A 304 -9.11 -9.94 -10.67
N VAL A 305 -8.30 -9.06 -11.26
CA VAL A 305 -8.24 -7.66 -10.86
C VAL A 305 -8.46 -6.73 -12.05
N ILE A 306 -9.09 -5.56 -11.80
CA ILE A 306 -9.11 -4.45 -12.74
C ILE A 306 -8.51 -3.23 -12.03
N ALA A 307 -7.61 -2.52 -12.70
CA ALA A 307 -6.97 -1.36 -12.10
C ALA A 307 -6.61 -0.30 -13.13
N SER A 308 -6.37 0.92 -12.68
CA SER A 308 -5.88 2.00 -13.56
C SER A 308 -4.40 1.80 -13.90
N ARG A 309 -4.01 2.20 -15.10
CA ARG A 309 -2.61 2.18 -15.57
C ARG A 309 -1.84 3.39 -15.03
N VAL A 310 -1.66 3.45 -13.70
CA VAL A 310 -0.96 4.54 -13.01
C VAL A 310 -0.01 4.04 -11.93
N GLY A 311 0.92 4.88 -11.55
CA GLY A 311 1.81 4.64 -10.41
C GLY A 311 2.58 3.33 -10.54
N GLY A 312 2.58 2.53 -9.48
CA GLY A 312 3.22 1.22 -9.43
C GLY A 312 2.33 0.04 -9.87
N ILE A 313 1.05 0.28 -10.15
CA ILE A 313 0.07 -0.75 -10.51
C ILE A 313 0.55 -1.67 -11.66
N PRO A 314 1.16 -1.16 -12.77
CA PRO A 314 1.61 -2.03 -13.86
C PRO A 314 2.75 -3.00 -13.48
N SER A 315 3.37 -2.86 -12.31
CA SER A 315 4.28 -3.87 -11.75
C SER A 315 3.55 -5.06 -11.12
N VAL A 316 2.27 -4.89 -10.76
CA VAL A 316 1.43 -5.93 -10.13
C VAL A 316 0.44 -6.53 -11.12
N VAL A 317 -0.15 -5.70 -11.97
CA VAL A 317 -1.14 -6.13 -12.97
C VAL A 317 -0.51 -6.16 -14.35
N LYS A 318 -0.43 -7.36 -14.94
CA LYS A 318 -0.05 -7.59 -16.34
C LYS A 318 -1.33 -7.67 -17.15
N ASP A 319 -1.56 -6.65 -17.99
CA ASP A 319 -2.77 -6.47 -18.78
C ASP A 319 -3.08 -7.72 -19.64
N GLY A 320 -4.32 -8.20 -19.55
CA GLY A 320 -4.77 -9.41 -20.24
C GLY A 320 -4.29 -10.74 -19.63
N TYR A 321 -3.34 -10.74 -18.69
CA TYR A 321 -2.77 -11.96 -18.09
C TYR A 321 -3.39 -12.25 -16.70
N ASN A 322 -3.18 -11.39 -15.71
CA ASN A 322 -3.72 -11.57 -14.37
C ASN A 322 -4.79 -10.51 -14.01
N GLY A 323 -5.12 -9.62 -14.95
CA GLY A 323 -6.13 -8.58 -14.78
C GLY A 323 -6.24 -7.71 -16.02
N ILE A 324 -6.99 -6.61 -15.88
CA ILE A 324 -7.21 -5.62 -16.93
C ILE A 324 -6.73 -4.26 -16.44
N LEU A 325 -5.94 -3.56 -17.26
CA LEU A 325 -5.53 -2.18 -17.02
C LEU A 325 -6.36 -1.22 -17.86
N VAL A 326 -6.99 -0.24 -17.19
CA VAL A 326 -7.80 0.80 -17.82
C VAL A 326 -7.14 2.18 -17.70
N PRO A 327 -7.48 3.18 -18.52
CA PRO A 327 -7.08 4.57 -18.29
C PRO A 327 -7.58 5.06 -16.93
N PRO A 328 -6.81 5.90 -16.22
CA PRO A 328 -7.28 6.54 -14.99
C PRO A 328 -8.40 7.55 -15.28
N ASN A 329 -9.25 7.78 -14.28
CA ASN A 329 -10.37 8.72 -14.35
C ASN A 329 -11.36 8.46 -15.50
N ASP A 330 -11.49 7.22 -15.96
CA ASP A 330 -12.39 6.81 -17.03
C ASP A 330 -13.41 5.76 -16.55
N PRO A 331 -14.58 6.21 -16.03
CA PRO A 331 -15.64 5.30 -15.59
C PRO A 331 -16.22 4.42 -16.71
N GLN A 332 -16.21 4.90 -17.96
CA GLN A 332 -16.70 4.14 -19.10
C GLN A 332 -15.77 2.97 -19.45
N ALA A 333 -14.47 3.22 -19.53
CA ALA A 333 -13.47 2.16 -19.73
C ALA A 333 -13.52 1.13 -18.58
N LEU A 334 -13.66 1.61 -17.34
CA LEU A 334 -13.77 0.74 -16.17
C LEU A 334 -15.05 -0.12 -16.22
N SER A 335 -16.20 0.46 -16.55
CA SER A 335 -17.45 -0.26 -16.73
C SER A 335 -17.36 -1.32 -17.82
N LYS A 336 -16.76 -1.02 -18.98
CA LYS A 336 -16.53 -1.99 -20.06
C LYS A 336 -15.63 -3.15 -19.61
N ALA A 337 -14.57 -2.86 -18.84
CA ALA A 337 -13.69 -3.90 -18.31
C ALA A 337 -14.43 -4.81 -17.31
N ILE A 338 -15.28 -4.25 -16.43
CA ILE A 338 -16.14 -5.02 -15.52
C ILE A 338 -17.04 -5.95 -16.31
N LEU A 339 -17.73 -5.44 -17.35
CA LEU A 339 -18.61 -6.25 -18.21
C LEU A 339 -17.84 -7.38 -18.90
N THR A 340 -16.60 -7.15 -19.34
CA THR A 340 -15.75 -8.19 -19.94
C THR A 340 -15.51 -9.36 -18.98
N VAL A 341 -15.22 -9.05 -17.71
CA VAL A 341 -14.98 -10.06 -16.66
C VAL A 341 -16.26 -10.82 -16.32
N ILE A 342 -17.40 -10.12 -16.22
CA ILE A 342 -18.70 -10.73 -15.90
C ILE A 342 -19.18 -11.67 -17.03
N ARG A 343 -18.99 -11.25 -18.30
CA ARG A 343 -19.49 -11.99 -19.48
C ARG A 343 -18.61 -13.16 -19.89
N ASP A 344 -17.36 -13.20 -19.45
CA ASP A 344 -16.44 -14.31 -19.72
C ASP A 344 -15.86 -14.93 -18.43
N PRO A 345 -16.66 -15.75 -17.73
CA PRO A 345 -16.24 -16.41 -16.50
C PRO A 345 -15.03 -17.35 -16.68
N LYS A 346 -14.80 -17.87 -17.90
CA LYS A 346 -13.65 -18.72 -18.19
C LYS A 346 -12.36 -17.90 -18.15
N LYS A 347 -12.34 -16.78 -18.87
CA LYS A 347 -11.21 -15.84 -18.87
C LYS A 347 -10.98 -15.23 -17.49
N ALA A 348 -12.05 -14.88 -16.75
CA ALA A 348 -11.97 -14.39 -15.39
C ALA A 348 -11.25 -15.37 -14.46
N ARG A 349 -11.63 -16.66 -14.49
CA ARG A 349 -10.94 -17.72 -13.72
C ARG A 349 -9.48 -17.95 -14.16
N GLU A 350 -9.20 -17.81 -15.45
CA GLU A 350 -7.83 -17.90 -15.97
C GLU A 350 -6.97 -16.75 -15.43
N MET A 351 -7.46 -15.50 -15.48
CA MET A 351 -6.78 -14.34 -14.89
C MET A 351 -6.54 -14.52 -13.39
N GLY A 352 -7.52 -15.03 -12.66
CA GLY A 352 -7.38 -15.31 -11.23
C GLY A 352 -6.28 -16.35 -10.94
N ARG A 353 -6.24 -17.47 -11.69
CA ARG A 353 -5.16 -18.47 -11.57
C ARG A 353 -3.78 -17.88 -11.90
N ASN A 354 -3.70 -17.06 -12.93
CA ASN A 354 -2.47 -16.37 -13.31
C ASN A 354 -2.04 -15.36 -12.25
N GLY A 355 -3.02 -14.69 -11.64
CA GLY A 355 -2.81 -13.80 -10.49
C GLY A 355 -2.19 -14.54 -9.31
N ARG A 356 -2.74 -15.72 -8.95
CA ARG A 356 -2.19 -16.57 -7.90
C ARG A 356 -0.73 -16.97 -8.19
N LYS A 357 -0.44 -17.47 -9.39
CA LYS A 357 0.93 -17.82 -9.81
C LYS A 357 1.87 -16.62 -9.70
N PHE A 358 1.41 -15.43 -10.09
CA PHE A 358 2.21 -14.20 -9.96
C PHE A 358 2.46 -13.86 -8.49
N ALA A 359 1.44 -13.92 -7.62
CA ALA A 359 1.55 -13.61 -6.20
C ALA A 359 2.52 -14.57 -5.48
N GLU A 360 2.54 -15.85 -5.83
CA GLU A 360 3.47 -16.85 -5.29
C GLU A 360 4.96 -16.53 -5.59
N THR A 361 5.23 -15.73 -6.62
CA THR A 361 6.58 -15.22 -6.87
C THR A 361 6.94 -13.99 -6.02
N ARG A 362 6.02 -13.50 -5.19
CA ARG A 362 6.09 -12.25 -4.43
C ARG A 362 5.81 -12.47 -2.94
N ASP A 363 6.65 -13.26 -2.28
CA ASP A 363 6.57 -13.50 -0.84
C ASP A 363 7.38 -12.44 -0.08
N TRP A 364 6.94 -12.10 1.15
CA TRP A 364 7.69 -11.21 2.04
C TRP A 364 9.08 -11.74 2.41
N LYS A 365 9.28 -13.06 2.44
CA LYS A 365 10.61 -13.67 2.62
C LYS A 365 11.56 -13.28 1.49
N LYS A 366 11.05 -13.25 0.25
CA LYS A 366 11.82 -12.82 -0.91
C LYS A 366 12.11 -11.31 -0.85
N THR A 367 11.10 -10.49 -0.51
CA THR A 367 11.28 -9.05 -0.29
C THR A 367 12.36 -8.78 0.77
N ALA A 368 12.36 -9.55 1.87
CA ALA A 368 13.39 -9.40 2.91
C ALA A 368 14.78 -9.83 2.41
N ALA A 369 14.89 -10.93 1.66
CA ALA A 369 16.17 -11.37 1.09
C ALA A 369 16.74 -10.35 0.07
N GLU A 370 15.89 -9.80 -0.79
CA GLU A 370 16.28 -8.74 -1.73
C GLU A 370 16.66 -7.44 -0.99
N THR A 371 15.97 -7.12 0.11
CA THR A 371 16.32 -5.96 0.97
C THR A 371 17.65 -6.19 1.70
N GLU A 372 17.90 -7.41 2.19
CA GLU A 372 19.16 -7.80 2.81
C GLU A 372 20.34 -7.66 1.82
N ALA A 373 20.16 -8.09 0.58
CA ALA A 373 21.16 -7.90 -0.47
C ALA A 373 21.48 -6.41 -0.71
N VAL A 374 20.45 -5.53 -0.65
CA VAL A 374 20.66 -4.08 -0.70
C VAL A 374 21.44 -3.59 0.51
N TYR A 375 21.19 -4.16 1.70
CA TYR A 375 21.98 -3.81 2.89
C TYR A 375 23.45 -4.23 2.75
N GLU A 376 23.72 -5.43 2.21
CA GLU A 376 25.08 -5.91 1.94
C GLU A 376 25.82 -5.01 0.97
N GLU A 377 25.18 -4.56 -0.13
CA GLU A 377 25.75 -3.58 -1.06
C GLU A 377 26.19 -2.26 -0.39
N VAL A 378 25.59 -1.92 0.74
CA VAL A 378 25.84 -0.66 1.44
C VAL A 378 27.11 -0.74 2.31
N PHE A 379 27.55 -1.96 2.66
CA PHE A 379 28.78 -2.22 3.42
C PHE A 379 29.98 -2.54 2.52
N ALA A 380 29.75 -2.95 1.27
CA ALA A 380 30.79 -3.17 0.28
C ALA A 380 31.34 -1.83 -0.27
#